data_b5efec9f1973f3b8435fc000abed322e
#
_entry.id   b5efec9f1973f3b8435fc000abed322e
#
_cell.length_a   1.000
_cell.length_b   1.000
_cell.length_c   1.000
_cell.angle_alpha   90.00
_cell.angle_beta   90.00
_cell.angle_gamma   90.00
#
_symmetry.space_group_name_H-M   'P 1'
#
loop_
_entity.id
_entity.type
_entity.pdbx_description
1 polymer ?
#
loop_
_entity_poly.entity_id
_entity_poly.type
_entity_poly.pdbx_seq_one_letter_code
_entity_poly.pdbx_strand_id
1 'polypeptide(L)'
;RIRPRVVFGHTQLRDQMVQFYELQDFDFDNTASASGQSGNRNQYKGALQVVTSQFFPSTTNWFLGDPARQFRMQWNWRPQVTVQNQGDPRRDIMSNFFVSAMVGIGATDYRYVAKNAGA
;
A
#
# COMPACT_ATOMS: atom_id res chain seq x y z
N ARG A 1 10.33 -11.44 17.36
CA ARG A 1 8.87 -11.31 17.29
C ARG A 1 8.51 -10.38 16.15
N ILE A 2 7.76 -10.90 15.18
CA ILE A 2 7.24 -10.10 14.04
C ILE A 2 6.04 -9.31 14.55
N ARG A 3 6.05 -7.98 14.35
CA ARG A 3 4.91 -7.12 14.65
C ARG A 3 4.36 -6.60 13.33
N PRO A 4 3.10 -6.89 12.99
CA PRO A 4 2.48 -6.30 11.83
C PRO A 4 2.36 -4.78 12.01
N ARG A 5 2.59 -4.03 10.94
CA ARG A 5 2.50 -2.57 10.92
C ARG A 5 1.53 -2.04 9.89
N VAL A 6 1.29 -2.84 8.86
CA VAL A 6 0.50 -2.42 7.71
C VAL A 6 -0.53 -3.49 7.39
N VAL A 7 -1.76 -3.04 7.13
CA VAL A 7 -2.78 -3.83 6.45
C VAL A 7 -2.95 -3.28 5.04
N PHE A 8 -2.96 -4.15 4.05
CA PHE A 8 -3.06 -3.71 2.66
C PHE A 8 -3.92 -4.64 1.82
N GLY A 9 -4.59 -4.07 0.84
CA GLY A 9 -5.50 -4.78 -0.04
C GLY A 9 -6.06 -3.93 -1.16
N HIS A 10 -7.11 -4.43 -1.79
CA HIS A 10 -7.79 -3.72 -2.86
C HIS A 10 -8.53 -2.48 -2.34
N THR A 11 -8.67 -1.46 -3.17
CA THR A 11 -9.34 -0.20 -2.82
C THR A 11 -10.78 -0.38 -2.35
N GLN A 12 -11.49 -1.40 -2.83
CA GLN A 12 -12.85 -1.71 -2.40
C GLN A 12 -12.96 -2.11 -0.92
N LEU A 13 -11.88 -2.61 -0.33
CA LEU A 13 -11.84 -2.98 1.09
C LEU A 13 -11.47 -1.82 2.00
N ARG A 14 -11.19 -0.64 1.43
CA ARG A 14 -10.67 0.49 2.17
C ARG A 14 -11.58 0.89 3.34
N ASP A 15 -12.88 1.03 3.08
CA ASP A 15 -13.82 1.50 4.10
C ASP A 15 -13.91 0.52 5.28
N GLN A 16 -13.91 -0.78 4.99
CA GLN A 16 -13.89 -1.82 6.02
C GLN A 16 -12.58 -1.80 6.81
N MET A 17 -11.44 -1.65 6.14
CA MET A 17 -10.13 -1.60 6.80
C MET A 17 -10.00 -0.35 7.69
N VAL A 18 -10.45 0.81 7.19
CA VAL A 18 -10.46 2.06 7.97
C VAL A 18 -11.38 1.92 9.18
N GLN A 19 -12.56 1.35 9.00
CA GLN A 19 -13.49 1.10 10.10
C GLN A 19 -12.86 0.26 11.21
N PHE A 20 -12.10 -0.78 10.86
CA PHE A 20 -11.46 -1.63 11.86
C PHE A 20 -10.27 -1.00 12.56
N TYR A 21 -9.45 -0.22 11.86
CA TYR A 21 -8.14 0.20 12.36
C TYR A 21 -8.01 1.68 12.68
N GLU A 22 -8.86 2.51 12.14
CA GLU A 22 -8.80 3.97 12.32
C GLU A 22 -9.93 4.52 13.18
N LEU A 23 -11.12 3.90 13.17
CA LEU A 23 -12.22 4.37 13.97
C LEU A 23 -12.00 4.12 15.47
N GLN A 24 -12.47 5.07 16.26
CA GLN A 24 -12.29 5.06 17.71
C GLN A 24 -13.21 4.06 18.40
N ASP A 25 -14.41 3.96 17.93
CA ASP A 25 -15.48 3.16 18.54
C ASP A 25 -16.10 2.24 17.49
N PHE A 26 -16.34 0.99 17.87
CA PHE A 26 -17.14 0.07 17.09
C PHE A 26 -18.58 0.19 17.58
N ASP A 27 -19.46 0.69 16.75
CA ASP A 27 -20.89 0.65 16.98
C ASP A 27 -21.45 -0.63 16.34
N PHE A 28 -21.45 -1.70 17.10
CA PHE A 28 -22.03 -2.97 16.66
C PHE A 28 -23.53 -3.06 16.87
N ASP A 29 -24.11 -2.15 17.64
CA ASP A 29 -25.51 -2.20 18.00
C ASP A 29 -26.21 -0.89 17.63
N ASN A 30 -26.95 -0.97 16.54
CA ASN A 30 -27.90 0.07 16.15
C ASN A 30 -29.20 0.02 17.01
N THR A 31 -29.18 -0.75 18.07
CA THR A 31 -30.21 -0.73 19.07
C THR A 31 -29.85 0.31 20.12
N ALA A 32 -30.56 1.40 20.09
CA ALA A 32 -30.54 2.43 21.12
C ALA A 32 -30.76 1.85 22.53
N SER A 33 -29.71 1.25 23.07
CA SER A 33 -29.65 0.95 24.49
C SER A 33 -29.42 2.24 25.22
N ALA A 34 -30.45 2.74 25.84
CA ALA A 34 -30.46 3.93 26.70
C ALA A 34 -29.62 3.78 27.99
N SER A 35 -28.67 2.92 28.03
CA SER A 35 -27.71 2.82 29.12
C SER A 35 -26.37 3.29 28.61
N GLY A 36 -25.95 4.47 29.00
CA GLY A 36 -24.71 5.15 28.63
C GLY A 36 -23.41 4.39 28.90
N GLN A 37 -23.34 3.15 28.51
CA GLN A 37 -22.10 2.40 28.39
C GLN A 37 -21.49 2.75 27.05
N SER A 38 -20.47 3.56 27.13
CA SER A 38 -19.55 3.87 26.04
C SER A 38 -19.21 2.59 25.30
N GLY A 39 -19.46 2.59 23.97
CA GLY A 39 -19.14 1.50 23.09
C GLY A 39 -17.73 1.00 23.28
N ASN A 40 -17.50 -0.26 22.98
CA ASN A 40 -16.21 -0.91 23.11
C ASN A 40 -15.15 -0.11 22.33
N ARG A 41 -14.23 0.52 23.05
CA ARG A 41 -13.12 1.24 22.45
C ARG A 41 -12.34 0.31 21.56
N ASN A 42 -12.09 0.74 20.36
CA ASN A 42 -11.22 0.02 19.44
C ASN A 42 -9.79 0.00 19.98
N GLN A 43 -9.39 -1.15 20.54
CA GLN A 43 -8.03 -1.36 21.05
C GLN A 43 -6.96 -1.36 19.96
N TYR A 44 -7.36 -1.51 18.70
CA TYR A 44 -6.45 -1.56 17.54
C TYR A 44 -6.31 -0.23 16.83
N LYS A 45 -6.98 0.82 17.33
CA LYS A 45 -6.86 2.16 16.75
C LYS A 45 -5.41 2.62 16.66
N GLY A 46 -4.99 2.97 15.45
CA GLY A 46 -3.63 3.45 15.19
C GLY A 46 -2.54 2.39 15.30
N ALA A 47 -2.90 1.12 15.54
CA ALA A 47 -1.92 0.05 15.61
C ALA A 47 -1.34 -0.33 14.24
N LEU A 48 -2.12 -0.12 13.19
CA LEU A 48 -1.79 -0.49 11.81
C LEU A 48 -2.04 0.66 10.85
N GLN A 49 -1.20 0.76 9.85
CA GLN A 49 -1.39 1.65 8.71
C GLN A 49 -2.23 0.94 7.65
N VAL A 50 -3.26 1.59 7.15
CA VAL A 50 -4.09 1.07 6.04
C VAL A 50 -3.54 1.56 4.71
N VAL A 51 -3.22 0.64 3.82
CA VAL A 51 -2.75 0.91 2.46
C VAL A 51 -3.61 0.17 1.47
N THR A 52 -4.18 0.88 0.49
CA THR A 52 -5.01 0.27 -0.54
C THR A 52 -4.52 0.61 -1.93
N SER A 53 -4.68 -0.33 -2.86
CA SER A 53 -4.34 -0.14 -4.25
C SER A 53 -5.33 -0.84 -5.16
N GLN A 54 -5.67 -0.20 -6.27
CA GLN A 54 -6.52 -0.78 -7.33
C GLN A 54 -5.83 -1.87 -8.14
N PHE A 55 -4.50 -1.99 -8.02
CA PHE A 55 -3.71 -2.97 -8.78
C PHE A 55 -3.66 -4.35 -8.14
N PHE A 56 -4.30 -4.55 -6.99
CA PHE A 56 -4.44 -5.89 -6.42
C PHE A 56 -5.36 -6.75 -7.27
N PRO A 57 -4.95 -7.97 -7.60
CA PRO A 57 -5.73 -8.85 -8.50
C PRO A 57 -7.03 -9.35 -7.90
N SER A 58 -7.16 -9.31 -6.58
CA SER A 58 -8.36 -9.76 -5.86
C SER A 58 -8.97 -8.63 -5.06
N THR A 59 -10.27 -8.48 -5.18
CA THR A 59 -11.06 -7.47 -4.47
C THR A 59 -11.39 -7.87 -3.02
N THR A 60 -11.23 -9.14 -2.68
CA THR A 60 -11.58 -9.69 -1.36
C THR A 60 -10.35 -10.04 -0.50
N ASN A 61 -9.23 -10.32 -1.13
CA ASN A 61 -8.02 -10.67 -0.41
C ASN A 61 -7.39 -9.44 0.26
N TRP A 62 -6.94 -9.64 1.48
CA TRP A 62 -6.18 -8.63 2.19
C TRP A 62 -4.95 -9.26 2.85
N PHE A 63 -4.00 -8.41 3.17
CA PHE A 63 -2.70 -8.79 3.67
C PHE A 63 -2.39 -8.00 4.93
N LEU A 64 -1.74 -8.66 5.87
CA LEU A 64 -1.31 -8.07 7.14
C LEU A 64 0.15 -8.38 7.38
N GLY A 65 0.94 -7.39 7.69
CA GLY A 65 2.33 -7.64 8.02
C GLY A 65 3.23 -6.42 8.01
N ASP A 66 4.50 -6.66 7.76
CA ASP A 66 5.53 -5.64 7.57
C ASP A 66 6.15 -5.77 6.17
N PRO A 67 5.53 -5.15 5.15
CA PRO A 67 5.97 -5.29 3.77
C PRO A 67 7.38 -4.74 3.55
N ALA A 68 7.81 -3.77 4.35
CA ALA A 68 9.14 -3.20 4.23
C ALA A 68 10.27 -4.21 4.51
N ARG A 69 9.98 -5.26 5.27
CA ARG A 69 10.93 -6.35 5.54
C ARG A 69 10.83 -7.48 4.53
N GLN A 70 9.67 -7.67 3.92
CA GLN A 70 9.45 -8.74 2.96
C GLN A 70 9.90 -8.37 1.56
N PHE A 71 9.59 -7.16 1.12
CA PHE A 71 9.87 -6.71 -0.23
C PHE A 71 11.15 -5.88 -0.27
N ARG A 72 11.96 -6.12 -1.30
CA ARG A 72 13.16 -5.35 -1.60
C ARG A 72 13.02 -4.75 -2.98
N MET A 73 13.34 -3.46 -3.06
CA MET A 73 13.48 -2.74 -4.31
C MET A 73 14.95 -2.39 -4.48
N GLN A 74 15.51 -2.79 -5.59
CA GLN A 74 16.89 -2.46 -5.96
C GLN A 74 16.90 -1.67 -7.25
N TRP A 75 17.49 -0.50 -7.21
CA TRP A 75 17.78 0.29 -8.40
C TRP A 75 19.15 -0.13 -8.94
N ASN A 76 19.18 -0.61 -10.19
CA ASN A 76 20.44 -0.80 -10.88
C ASN A 76 20.96 0.56 -11.34
N TRP A 77 20.10 1.34 -11.98
CA TRP A 77 20.33 2.78 -12.13
C TRP A 77 19.04 3.55 -11.88
N ARG A 78 19.21 4.72 -11.28
CA ARG A 78 18.09 5.63 -11.03
C ARG A 78 17.63 6.28 -12.33
N PRO A 79 16.40 6.79 -12.38
CA PRO A 79 15.92 7.54 -13.53
C PRO A 79 16.92 8.63 -13.95
N GLN A 80 17.37 8.57 -15.18
CA GLN A 80 18.30 9.53 -15.78
C GLN A 80 17.66 10.12 -17.02
N VAL A 81 17.77 11.42 -17.16
CA VAL A 81 17.36 12.13 -18.37
C VAL A 81 18.58 12.32 -19.26
N THR A 82 18.55 11.75 -20.44
CA THR A 82 19.59 11.92 -21.45
C THR A 82 19.05 12.75 -22.60
N VAL A 83 19.75 13.81 -22.92
CA VAL A 83 19.43 14.65 -24.07
C VAL A 83 20.30 14.16 -25.25
N GLN A 84 19.66 13.73 -26.31
CA GLN A 84 20.36 13.41 -27.57
C GLN A 84 19.98 14.47 -28.60
N ASN A 85 20.99 15.25 -28.98
CA ASN A 85 20.90 16.11 -30.13
C ASN A 85 21.31 15.28 -31.34
N GLN A 86 20.34 14.71 -32.03
CA GLN A 86 20.59 14.11 -33.34
C GLN A 86 20.20 15.12 -34.40
N GLY A 87 21.18 15.85 -34.90
CA GLY A 87 20.82 16.72 -35.96
C GLY A 87 21.98 17.48 -36.58
N ASP A 88 21.83 17.76 -37.84
CA ASP A 88 22.62 18.70 -38.61
C ASP A 88 22.49 20.08 -37.92
N PRO A 89 23.61 20.69 -37.48
CA PRO A 89 23.58 22.00 -36.82
C PRO A 89 22.98 23.11 -37.67
N ARG A 90 22.66 22.83 -38.92
CA ARG A 90 22.02 23.79 -39.83
C ARG A 90 20.49 23.64 -39.90
N ARG A 91 19.89 22.59 -39.32
CA ARG A 91 18.46 22.29 -39.46
C ARG A 91 17.71 22.01 -38.15
N ASP A 92 18.39 21.92 -37.01
CA ASP A 92 17.78 21.30 -35.86
C ASP A 92 17.47 22.14 -34.68
N ILE A 93 16.17 22.25 -34.53
CA ILE A 93 15.46 22.69 -33.34
C ILE A 93 14.93 21.48 -32.56
N MET A 94 15.17 20.23 -33.00
CA MET A 94 14.65 19.04 -32.32
C MET A 94 15.65 18.44 -31.37
N SER A 95 15.32 18.45 -30.08
CA SER A 95 16.02 17.73 -29.02
C SER A 95 15.20 16.54 -28.57
N ASN A 96 15.79 15.36 -28.58
CA ASN A 96 15.16 14.16 -28.06
C ASN A 96 15.60 13.95 -26.61
N PHE A 97 14.63 13.76 -25.74
CA PHE A 97 14.84 13.47 -24.34
C PHE A 97 14.49 12.00 -24.06
N PHE A 98 15.42 11.27 -23.48
CA PHE A 98 15.18 9.89 -23.04
C PHE A 98 15.26 9.82 -21.53
N VAL A 99 14.29 9.16 -20.95
CA VAL A 99 14.32 8.79 -19.53
C VAL A 99 14.45 7.29 -19.44
N SER A 100 15.50 6.85 -18.78
CA SER A 100 15.75 5.42 -18.53
C SER A 100 15.93 5.15 -17.05
N ALA A 101 15.41 4.03 -16.61
CA ALA A 101 15.61 3.52 -15.26
C ALA A 101 15.58 2.00 -15.28
N MET A 102 16.34 1.38 -14.39
CA MET A 102 16.28 -0.06 -14.18
C MET A 102 16.07 -0.35 -12.71
N VAL A 103 14.97 -1.03 -12.40
CA VAL A 103 14.59 -1.39 -11.04
C VAL A 103 14.21 -2.87 -10.98
N GLY A 104 14.67 -3.55 -9.95
CA GLY A 104 14.26 -4.90 -9.61
C GLY A 104 13.46 -4.88 -8.30
N ILE A 105 12.36 -5.61 -8.27
CA ILE A 105 11.52 -5.77 -7.08
C ILE A 105 11.35 -7.25 -6.82
N GLY A 106 11.52 -7.66 -5.57
CA GLY A 106 11.36 -9.06 -5.19
C GLY A 106 10.98 -9.22 -3.72
N ALA A 107 10.37 -10.37 -3.42
CA ALA A 107 10.12 -10.79 -2.06
C ALA A 107 11.31 -11.61 -1.56
N THR A 108 11.86 -11.21 -0.42
CA THR A 108 13.04 -11.86 0.16
C THR A 108 12.69 -12.86 1.25
N ASP A 109 11.56 -12.66 1.95
CA ASP A 109 11.14 -13.53 3.03
C ASP A 109 9.62 -13.56 3.15
N TYR A 110 9.01 -14.75 3.12
CA TYR A 110 7.56 -14.95 3.18
C TYR A 110 6.96 -14.79 4.59
N ARG A 111 7.79 -14.75 5.62
CA ARG A 111 7.33 -14.77 7.03
C ARG A 111 6.77 -13.45 7.54
N TYR A 112 7.02 -12.36 6.83
CA TYR A 112 6.66 -11.02 7.30
C TYR A 112 5.27 -10.54 6.90
N VAL A 113 4.61 -11.24 5.99
CA VAL A 113 3.25 -10.90 5.52
C VAL A 113 2.38 -12.13 5.50
N ALA A 114 1.22 -12.04 6.12
CA ALA A 114 0.17 -13.05 6.08
C ALA A 114 -0.93 -12.60 5.11
N LYS A 115 -1.44 -13.54 4.32
CA LYS A 115 -2.57 -13.35 3.40
C LYS A 115 -3.84 -13.91 4.04
N ASN A 116 -4.93 -13.16 3.96
CA ASN A 116 -6.28 -13.65 4.21
C ASN A 116 -7.06 -13.62 2.89
N ALA A 117 -7.76 -14.70 2.59
CA ALA A 117 -8.49 -14.83 1.33
C ALA A 117 -9.80 -14.03 1.31
N GLY A 118 -10.26 -13.55 2.47
CA GLY A 118 -11.61 -13.01 2.60
C GLY A 118 -12.69 -14.07 2.44
N ALA A 119 -13.83 -13.82 2.97
CA ALA A 119 -15.00 -14.65 2.74
C ALA A 119 -15.73 -14.20 1.47
#